data_2509088ff9bbf523fb8923a1cc80a4f8
#
_entry.id   2509088ff9bbf523fb8923a1cc80a4f8
#
_cell.length_a   1.000
_cell.length_b   1.000
_cell.length_c   1.000
_cell.angle_alpha   90.00
_cell.angle_beta   90.00
_cell.angle_gamma   90.00
#
_symmetry.space_group_name_H-M   'P 1'
#
loop_
_entity.id
_entity.type
_entity.pdbx_description
1 polymer ?
#
loop_
_entity_poly.entity_id
_entity_poly.type
_entity_poly.pdbx_seq_one_letter_code
_entity_poly.pdbx_strand_id
1 'polypeptide(L)'
;MQACRLAQFSRAAWYRPSQAREQAALRLRIRELAHARPRFGYLRIWVLLRREGWPINRKRVRRLYRLEGLQVRMRVRRRKHMALHRGPAPVPAGPRERWSMDFVHDALADGRPFRVLTVVDQWSRQSPVLEVASSMSGMTVGAALDRGLGGSTGPRSITVDHGTEFQPRALEDWAYRRGVQLDFIRPGKPVENAFIEEFNGRLRDECLNVHQFASIADAQVKIEAWRIDYNQRRPHSSLGHLTPNEFARQRQATRVVEDVAFSR
;
A
#
# COMPACT_ATOMS: atom_id res chain seq x y z
N MET A 1 51.40 -6.69 13.75
CA MET A 1 52.06 -6.69 12.41
C MET A 1 51.59 -7.90 11.54
N GLN A 2 51.46 -9.09 12.08
CA GLN A 2 51.07 -10.30 11.33
C GLN A 2 49.68 -10.22 10.66
N ALA A 3 48.68 -9.63 11.32
CA ALA A 3 47.32 -9.50 10.79
C ALA A 3 47.22 -8.67 9.48
N CYS A 4 48.01 -7.59 9.36
CA CYS A 4 48.04 -6.79 8.13
C CYS A 4 48.69 -7.53 6.96
N ARG A 5 49.68 -8.39 7.22
CA ARG A 5 50.30 -9.22 6.20
C ARG A 5 49.35 -10.30 5.71
N LEU A 6 48.68 -11.00 6.62
CA LEU A 6 47.68 -12.02 6.29
C LEU A 6 46.49 -11.47 5.51
N ALA A 7 46.05 -10.23 5.83
CA ALA A 7 44.95 -9.58 5.14
C ALA A 7 45.37 -8.81 3.86
N GLN A 8 46.66 -8.89 3.48
CA GLN A 8 47.20 -8.11 2.34
C GLN A 8 46.91 -6.61 2.40
N PHE A 9 46.84 -6.04 3.60
CA PHE A 9 46.52 -4.67 3.86
C PHE A 9 47.79 -3.88 4.22
N SER A 10 47.95 -2.70 3.59
CA SER A 10 49.07 -1.84 4.00
C SER A 10 48.81 -1.27 5.39
N ARG A 11 49.84 -1.21 6.23
CA ARG A 11 49.79 -0.64 7.59
C ARG A 11 49.33 0.85 7.55
N ALA A 12 49.78 1.60 6.56
CA ALA A 12 49.37 3.00 6.35
C ALA A 12 47.85 3.12 6.04
N ALA A 13 47.27 2.14 5.34
CA ALA A 13 45.83 2.12 5.07
C ALA A 13 44.99 1.86 6.33
N TRP A 14 45.49 1.06 7.27
CA TRP A 14 44.83 0.78 8.55
C TRP A 14 44.74 2.05 9.45
N TYR A 15 45.83 2.81 9.51
CA TYR A 15 45.88 4.04 10.34
C TYR A 15 45.39 5.30 9.62
N ARG A 16 45.01 5.20 8.33
CA ARG A 16 44.50 6.34 7.60
C ARG A 16 43.21 6.83 8.22
N PRO A 17 43.10 8.10 8.69
CA PRO A 17 41.84 8.62 9.18
C PRO A 17 40.77 8.52 8.11
N SER A 18 39.54 8.13 8.49
CA SER A 18 38.42 8.08 7.57
C SER A 18 38.16 9.49 7.02
N GLN A 19 38.34 9.70 5.72
CA GLN A 19 37.93 10.92 5.02
C GLN A 19 36.44 10.90 4.65
N ALA A 20 35.68 10.01 5.27
CA ALA A 20 34.24 9.95 5.04
C ALA A 20 33.61 11.28 5.47
N ARG A 21 32.97 11.95 4.51
CA ARG A 21 32.18 13.16 4.81
C ARG A 21 31.25 12.91 5.96
N GLU A 22 31.14 13.89 6.83
CA GLU A 22 30.15 13.86 7.91
C GLU A 22 28.75 13.61 7.34
N GLN A 23 28.05 12.61 7.89
CA GLN A 23 26.76 12.17 7.38
C GLN A 23 25.69 12.29 8.46
N ALA A 24 25.95 13.09 9.50
CA ALA A 24 25.09 13.20 10.67
C ALA A 24 23.66 13.60 10.29
N ALA A 25 23.51 14.65 9.49
CA ALA A 25 22.20 15.12 9.04
C ALA A 25 21.43 14.06 8.24
N LEU A 26 22.12 13.36 7.32
CA LEU A 26 21.50 12.31 6.52
C LEU A 26 21.13 11.09 7.39
N ARG A 27 22.00 10.70 8.34
CA ARG A 27 21.71 9.60 9.25
C ARG A 27 20.54 9.92 10.16
N LEU A 28 20.47 11.14 10.68
CA LEU A 28 19.35 11.64 11.45
C LEU A 28 18.04 11.53 10.61
N ARG A 29 18.06 12.06 9.37
CA ARG A 29 16.87 12.02 8.52
C ARG A 29 16.42 10.60 8.18
N ILE A 30 17.35 9.68 7.93
CA ILE A 30 17.05 8.25 7.72
C ILE A 30 16.34 7.66 8.96
N ARG A 31 16.83 7.97 10.17
CA ARG A 31 16.19 7.51 11.43
C ARG A 31 14.80 8.08 11.59
N GLU A 32 14.61 9.39 11.41
CA GLU A 32 13.30 10.04 11.51
C GLU A 32 12.28 9.39 10.57
N LEU A 33 12.63 9.22 9.29
CA LEU A 33 11.76 8.58 8.31
C LEU A 33 11.46 7.12 8.66
N ALA A 34 12.43 6.38 9.18
CA ALA A 34 12.24 4.98 9.57
C ALA A 34 11.39 4.83 10.83
N HIS A 35 11.54 5.75 11.80
CA HIS A 35 10.71 5.77 13.01
C HIS A 35 9.27 6.21 12.71
N ALA A 36 9.09 7.22 11.85
CA ALA A 36 7.76 7.63 11.41
C ALA A 36 7.04 6.54 10.60
N ARG A 37 7.79 5.61 10.00
CA ARG A 37 7.27 4.55 9.12
C ARG A 37 8.00 3.21 9.37
N PRO A 38 7.71 2.54 10.50
CA PRO A 38 8.47 1.35 10.95
C PRO A 38 8.50 0.18 9.94
N ARG A 39 7.54 0.14 9.01
CA ARG A 39 7.44 -0.91 7.98
C ARG A 39 8.06 -0.52 6.64
N PHE A 40 8.67 0.68 6.54
CA PHE A 40 9.36 1.07 5.32
C PHE A 40 10.80 0.55 5.32
N GLY A 41 11.13 -0.29 4.33
CA GLY A 41 12.52 -0.69 4.08
C GLY A 41 13.32 0.44 3.41
N TYR A 42 14.66 0.26 3.37
CA TYR A 42 15.61 1.24 2.83
C TYR A 42 15.24 1.79 1.44
N LEU A 43 14.55 1.01 0.60
CA LEU A 43 14.19 1.44 -0.75
C LEU A 43 13.13 2.55 -0.74
N ARG A 44 12.09 2.40 0.08
CA ARG A 44 11.08 3.46 0.26
C ARG A 44 11.67 4.68 0.95
N ILE A 45 12.53 4.47 1.97
CA ILE A 45 13.26 5.57 2.63
C ILE A 45 14.12 6.32 1.61
N TRP A 46 14.82 5.63 0.71
CA TRP A 46 15.57 6.26 -0.38
C TRP A 46 14.67 7.09 -1.31
N VAL A 47 13.50 6.58 -1.69
CA VAL A 47 12.55 7.33 -2.53
C VAL A 47 12.09 8.61 -1.82
N LEU A 48 11.76 8.54 -0.52
CA LEU A 48 11.36 9.71 0.25
C LEU A 48 12.48 10.75 0.33
N LEU A 49 13.70 10.32 0.63
CA LEU A 49 14.86 11.21 0.64
C LEU A 49 15.08 11.88 -0.72
N ARG A 50 14.93 11.16 -1.83
CA ARG A 50 15.03 11.74 -3.17
C ARG A 50 13.97 12.80 -3.42
N ARG A 51 12.74 12.60 -2.94
CA ARG A 51 11.63 13.57 -3.01
C ARG A 51 11.89 14.82 -2.15
N GLU A 52 12.61 14.65 -1.03
CA GLU A 52 13.09 15.76 -0.19
C GLU A 52 14.30 16.51 -0.77
N GLY A 53 14.76 16.14 -1.98
CA GLY A 53 15.88 16.80 -2.64
C GLY A 53 17.28 16.28 -2.29
N TRP A 54 17.39 15.19 -1.50
CA TRP A 54 18.71 14.61 -1.19
C TRP A 54 19.33 13.95 -2.44
N PRO A 55 20.49 14.43 -2.96
CA PRO A 55 21.17 13.83 -4.11
C PRO A 55 21.93 12.56 -3.67
N ILE A 56 21.21 11.51 -3.30
CA ILE A 56 21.80 10.33 -2.68
C ILE A 56 21.57 9.05 -3.48
N ASN A 57 22.61 8.20 -3.53
CA ASN A 57 22.55 6.89 -4.16
C ASN A 57 21.87 5.86 -3.23
N ARG A 58 21.05 4.97 -3.83
CA ARG A 58 20.38 3.88 -3.15
C ARG A 58 21.31 2.98 -2.33
N LYS A 59 22.51 2.66 -2.85
CA LYS A 59 23.50 1.82 -2.14
C LYS A 59 23.96 2.48 -0.84
N ARG A 60 24.13 3.83 -0.83
CA ARG A 60 24.53 4.59 0.35
C ARG A 60 23.42 4.59 1.42
N VAL A 61 22.18 4.81 1.03
CA VAL A 61 21.04 4.73 1.96
C VAL A 61 20.93 3.34 2.56
N ARG A 62 21.03 2.27 1.74
CA ARG A 62 21.02 0.87 2.23
C ARG A 62 22.11 0.63 3.29
N ARG A 63 23.34 1.11 3.04
CA ARG A 63 24.46 0.95 3.99
C ARG A 63 24.17 1.68 5.31
N LEU A 64 23.76 2.95 5.26
CA LEU A 64 23.44 3.72 6.46
C LEU A 64 22.25 3.13 7.23
N TYR A 65 21.18 2.78 6.55
CA TYR A 65 20.01 2.14 7.12
C TYR A 65 20.36 0.85 7.89
N ARG A 66 21.32 0.07 7.38
CA ARG A 66 21.84 -1.12 8.07
C ARG A 66 22.71 -0.78 9.27
N LEU A 67 23.56 0.23 9.16
CA LEU A 67 24.43 0.69 10.25
C LEU A 67 23.61 1.23 11.43
N GLU A 68 22.45 1.86 11.16
CA GLU A 68 21.51 2.34 12.18
C GLU A 68 20.62 1.22 12.78
N GLY A 69 20.78 -0.04 12.35
CA GLY A 69 19.98 -1.15 12.88
C GLY A 69 18.49 -1.12 12.49
N LEU A 70 18.10 -0.29 11.51
CA LEU A 70 16.71 -0.02 11.12
C LEU A 70 16.07 -1.11 10.26
N GLN A 71 16.69 -2.28 10.14
CA GLN A 71 16.22 -3.34 9.25
C GLN A 71 14.87 -3.88 9.70
N VAL A 72 13.89 -3.82 8.80
CA VAL A 72 12.58 -4.44 9.02
C VAL A 72 12.77 -5.96 9.10
N ARG A 73 12.55 -6.53 10.27
CA ARG A 73 12.56 -7.99 10.44
C ARG A 73 11.28 -8.56 9.85
N MET A 74 11.35 -9.10 8.65
CA MET A 74 10.23 -9.83 8.05
C MET A 74 10.35 -11.31 8.39
N ARG A 75 9.31 -11.88 9.00
CA ARG A 75 9.18 -13.33 9.14
C ARG A 75 8.76 -13.90 7.79
N VAL A 76 9.71 -14.30 6.96
CA VAL A 76 9.42 -14.94 5.68
C VAL A 76 8.85 -16.32 5.99
N ARG A 77 7.52 -16.48 5.91
CA ARG A 77 6.92 -17.81 5.83
C ARG A 77 7.36 -18.42 4.49
N ARG A 78 8.06 -19.56 4.52
CA ARG A 78 8.30 -20.35 3.31
C ARG A 78 6.93 -20.68 2.71
N ARG A 79 6.62 -20.07 1.57
CA ARG A 79 5.43 -20.47 0.80
C ARG A 79 5.67 -21.92 0.34
N LYS A 80 4.76 -22.84 0.69
CA LYS A 80 4.72 -24.13 0.04
C LYS A 80 4.49 -23.84 -1.45
N HIS A 81 5.36 -24.36 -2.31
CA HIS A 81 5.15 -24.30 -3.76
C HIS A 81 3.90 -25.12 -4.08
N MET A 82 2.78 -24.48 -4.19
CA MET A 82 1.63 -25.05 -4.88
C MET A 82 1.77 -24.61 -6.34
N ALA A 83 1.95 -25.57 -7.24
CA ALA A 83 1.88 -25.36 -8.67
C ALA A 83 0.42 -25.11 -9.04
N LEU A 84 -0.03 -23.88 -8.84
CA LEU A 84 -1.30 -23.41 -9.37
C LEU A 84 -1.02 -22.89 -10.77
N HIS A 85 -1.58 -23.56 -11.80
CA HIS A 85 -1.71 -22.98 -13.13
C HIS A 85 -2.59 -21.73 -13.00
N ARG A 86 -1.93 -20.60 -12.88
CA ARG A 86 -2.56 -19.28 -12.83
C ARG A 86 -2.65 -18.76 -14.25
N GLY A 87 -3.84 -18.80 -14.85
CA GLY A 87 -4.10 -17.88 -15.95
C GLY A 87 -3.89 -16.45 -15.43
N PRO A 88 -3.32 -15.54 -16.26
CA PRO A 88 -3.18 -14.16 -15.86
C PRO A 88 -4.56 -13.59 -15.50
N ALA A 89 -4.71 -13.05 -14.28
CA ALA A 89 -5.88 -12.26 -13.97
C ALA A 89 -5.95 -11.10 -14.97
N PRO A 90 -7.11 -10.79 -15.54
CA PRO A 90 -7.23 -9.69 -16.48
C PRO A 90 -6.76 -8.40 -15.79
N VAL A 91 -5.73 -7.77 -16.36
CA VAL A 91 -5.17 -6.52 -15.83
C VAL A 91 -6.05 -5.39 -16.32
N PRO A 92 -6.63 -4.55 -15.44
CA PRO A 92 -7.42 -3.41 -15.86
C PRO A 92 -6.60 -2.46 -16.74
N ALA A 93 -7.19 -2.01 -17.85
CA ALA A 93 -6.52 -1.12 -18.80
C ALA A 93 -6.63 0.37 -18.40
N GLY A 94 -7.53 0.71 -17.48
CA GLY A 94 -7.78 2.08 -17.07
C GLY A 94 -8.36 2.26 -15.67
N PRO A 95 -8.48 3.53 -15.22
CA PRO A 95 -9.04 3.85 -13.92
C PRO A 95 -10.52 3.43 -13.86
N ARG A 96 -10.94 2.98 -12.68
CA ARG A 96 -12.34 2.56 -12.42
C ARG A 96 -12.85 1.43 -13.33
N GLU A 97 -11.99 0.72 -14.00
CA GLU A 97 -12.41 -0.46 -14.75
C GLU A 97 -12.80 -1.58 -13.79
N ARG A 98 -11.97 -1.80 -12.77
CA ARG A 98 -12.24 -2.81 -11.76
C ARG A 98 -11.74 -2.41 -10.38
N TRP A 99 -12.63 -2.48 -9.40
CA TRP A 99 -12.30 -2.40 -7.98
C TRP A 99 -12.26 -3.77 -7.33
N SER A 100 -11.54 -3.91 -6.22
CA SER A 100 -11.67 -5.03 -5.29
C SER A 100 -12.15 -4.50 -3.95
N MET A 101 -12.99 -5.27 -3.27
CA MET A 101 -13.57 -4.92 -1.98
C MET A 101 -13.48 -6.11 -1.03
N ASP A 102 -13.24 -5.82 0.27
CA ASP A 102 -13.16 -6.82 1.31
C ASP A 102 -13.39 -6.19 2.70
N PHE A 103 -13.57 -7.02 3.73
CA PHE A 103 -13.62 -6.61 5.12
C PHE A 103 -12.37 -7.03 5.89
N VAL A 104 -11.85 -6.12 6.69
CA VAL A 104 -10.81 -6.40 7.67
C VAL A 104 -11.39 -6.23 9.08
N HIS A 105 -11.12 -7.19 9.96
CA HIS A 105 -11.55 -7.16 11.35
C HIS A 105 -10.39 -6.78 12.25
N ASP A 106 -10.69 -5.99 13.27
CA ASP A 106 -9.79 -5.65 14.35
C ASP A 106 -10.57 -5.35 15.63
N ALA A 107 -9.89 -5.00 16.73
CA ALA A 107 -10.52 -4.73 18.01
C ALA A 107 -10.02 -3.40 18.62
N LEU A 108 -10.91 -2.75 19.36
CA LEU A 108 -10.56 -1.61 20.19
C LEU A 108 -9.70 -2.06 21.39
N ALA A 109 -9.09 -1.11 22.08
CA ALA A 109 -8.27 -1.38 23.27
C ALA A 109 -9.04 -2.08 24.40
N ASP A 110 -10.35 -1.90 24.45
CA ASP A 110 -11.26 -2.56 25.41
C ASP A 110 -11.76 -3.95 24.93
N GLY A 111 -11.27 -4.44 23.77
CA GLY A 111 -11.61 -5.75 23.22
C GLY A 111 -12.86 -5.76 22.32
N ARG A 112 -13.62 -4.66 22.22
CA ARG A 112 -14.77 -4.60 21.31
C ARG A 112 -14.35 -4.70 19.86
N PRO A 113 -14.92 -5.61 19.07
CA PRO A 113 -14.57 -5.78 17.67
C PRO A 113 -15.08 -4.61 16.82
N PHE A 114 -14.35 -4.31 15.75
CA PHE A 114 -14.80 -3.44 14.67
C PHE A 114 -14.40 -3.99 13.30
N ARG A 115 -15.04 -3.47 12.26
CA ARG A 115 -14.79 -3.83 10.86
C ARG A 115 -14.32 -2.64 10.09
N VAL A 116 -13.47 -2.90 9.09
CA VAL A 116 -13.03 -1.92 8.12
C VAL A 116 -13.41 -2.42 6.74
N LEU A 117 -14.32 -1.73 6.06
CA LEU A 117 -14.55 -1.93 4.64
C LEU A 117 -13.35 -1.37 3.89
N THR A 118 -12.73 -2.18 3.07
CA THR A 118 -11.57 -1.81 2.26
C THR A 118 -11.93 -1.90 0.79
N VAL A 119 -11.56 -0.87 0.03
CA VAL A 119 -11.75 -0.82 -1.42
C VAL A 119 -10.48 -0.36 -2.08
N VAL A 120 -10.06 -1.02 -3.18
CA VAL A 120 -8.90 -0.66 -3.96
C VAL A 120 -9.19 -0.70 -5.45
N ASP A 121 -8.78 0.32 -6.18
CA ASP A 121 -8.77 0.32 -7.64
C ASP A 121 -7.61 -0.54 -8.13
N GLN A 122 -7.91 -1.57 -8.90
CA GLN A 122 -6.91 -2.55 -9.34
C GLN A 122 -5.88 -1.97 -10.32
N TRP A 123 -6.21 -0.90 -11.04
CA TRP A 123 -5.30 -0.25 -11.97
C TRP A 123 -4.37 0.74 -11.27
N SER A 124 -4.92 1.73 -10.60
CA SER A 124 -4.16 2.80 -9.96
C SER A 124 -3.61 2.46 -8.58
N ARG A 125 -4.11 1.39 -7.95
CA ARG A 125 -3.88 1.06 -6.54
C ARG A 125 -4.44 2.09 -5.56
N GLN A 126 -5.21 3.06 -6.02
CA GLN A 126 -5.90 3.99 -5.12
C GLN A 126 -6.88 3.26 -4.22
N SER A 127 -6.96 3.67 -2.96
CA SER A 127 -8.03 3.29 -2.05
C SER A 127 -9.07 4.42 -2.01
N PRO A 128 -10.18 4.31 -2.74
CA PRO A 128 -11.23 5.31 -2.72
C PRO A 128 -11.98 5.34 -1.39
N VAL A 129 -12.09 4.19 -0.72
CA VAL A 129 -12.88 4.01 0.50
C VAL A 129 -12.09 3.20 1.53
N LEU A 130 -12.09 3.69 2.77
CA LEU A 130 -11.92 2.93 4.00
C LEU A 130 -13.03 3.38 4.96
N GLU A 131 -13.95 2.49 5.30
CA GLU A 131 -15.03 2.78 6.23
C GLU A 131 -14.89 1.94 7.49
N VAL A 132 -14.96 2.56 8.66
CA VAL A 132 -14.78 1.90 9.96
C VAL A 132 -16.07 1.97 10.76
N ALA A 133 -16.57 0.82 11.18
CA ALA A 133 -17.74 0.75 12.05
C ALA A 133 -17.72 -0.54 12.91
N SER A 134 -18.46 -0.54 14.01
CA SER A 134 -18.67 -1.75 14.82
C SER A 134 -19.49 -2.80 14.08
N SER A 135 -20.42 -2.35 13.22
CA SER A 135 -21.27 -3.18 12.36
C SER A 135 -21.51 -2.46 11.04
N MET A 136 -21.61 -3.18 9.94
CA MET A 136 -21.90 -2.62 8.62
C MET A 136 -23.06 -3.37 7.96
N SER A 137 -24.14 -2.66 7.69
CA SER A 137 -25.22 -3.13 6.85
C SER A 137 -24.88 -2.92 5.37
N GLY A 138 -25.59 -3.62 4.47
CA GLY A 138 -25.45 -3.38 3.03
C GLY A 138 -25.73 -1.94 2.61
N MET A 139 -26.65 -1.25 3.29
CA MET A 139 -26.90 0.19 3.07
C MET A 139 -25.70 1.05 3.46
N THR A 140 -25.05 0.74 4.58
CA THR A 140 -23.83 1.45 5.02
C THR A 140 -22.71 1.26 4.02
N VAL A 141 -22.54 0.04 3.48
CA VAL A 141 -21.56 -0.25 2.41
C VAL A 141 -21.87 0.56 1.17
N GLY A 142 -23.13 0.57 0.69
CA GLY A 142 -23.52 1.37 -0.47
C GLY A 142 -23.26 2.87 -0.29
N ALA A 143 -23.60 3.42 0.88
CA ALA A 143 -23.32 4.83 1.19
C ALA A 143 -21.81 5.13 1.24
N ALA A 144 -20.99 4.21 1.76
CA ALA A 144 -19.55 4.34 1.76
C ALA A 144 -18.97 4.33 0.33
N LEU A 145 -19.46 3.43 -0.52
CA LEU A 145 -19.08 3.38 -1.93
C LEU A 145 -19.48 4.69 -2.65
N ASP A 146 -20.66 5.22 -2.40
CA ASP A 146 -21.10 6.50 -2.98
C ASP A 146 -20.19 7.68 -2.57
N ARG A 147 -19.77 7.73 -1.31
CA ARG A 147 -18.77 8.72 -0.86
C ARG A 147 -17.44 8.56 -1.60
N GLY A 148 -16.99 7.31 -1.79
CA GLY A 148 -15.77 7.02 -2.53
C GLY A 148 -15.81 7.40 -4.01
N LEU A 149 -17.00 7.41 -4.60
CA LEU A 149 -17.22 7.87 -5.98
C LEU A 149 -17.09 9.38 -6.12
N GLY A 150 -17.38 10.16 -5.07
CA GLY A 150 -17.28 11.62 -5.10
C GLY A 150 -18.09 12.27 -6.21
N GLY A 151 -19.29 11.75 -6.51
CA GLY A 151 -20.14 12.21 -7.59
C GLY A 151 -19.76 11.76 -9.01
N SER A 152 -18.71 10.98 -9.15
CA SER A 152 -18.30 10.43 -10.45
C SER A 152 -18.98 9.08 -10.75
N THR A 153 -18.88 8.63 -12.02
CA THR A 153 -19.35 7.30 -12.43
C THR A 153 -18.64 6.19 -11.66
N GLY A 154 -19.39 5.13 -11.30
CA GLY A 154 -18.88 3.96 -10.62
C GLY A 154 -17.80 3.21 -11.42
N PRO A 155 -17.12 2.23 -10.80
CA PRO A 155 -16.30 1.29 -11.53
C PRO A 155 -17.19 0.43 -12.44
N ARG A 156 -16.60 -0.11 -13.51
CA ARG A 156 -17.31 -1.07 -14.36
C ARG A 156 -17.68 -2.33 -13.57
N SER A 157 -16.74 -2.83 -12.75
CA SER A 157 -17.02 -3.97 -11.87
C SER A 157 -16.30 -3.86 -10.52
N ILE A 158 -16.85 -4.59 -9.53
CA ILE A 158 -16.25 -4.75 -8.20
C ILE A 158 -16.08 -6.26 -7.94
N THR A 159 -14.84 -6.69 -7.69
CA THR A 159 -14.55 -8.04 -7.24
C THR A 159 -14.84 -8.15 -5.75
N VAL A 160 -15.66 -9.12 -5.36
CA VAL A 160 -16.15 -9.36 -3.99
C VAL A 160 -15.94 -10.83 -3.63
N ASP A 161 -15.61 -11.13 -2.38
CA ASP A 161 -15.62 -12.51 -1.93
C ASP A 161 -17.05 -12.99 -1.59
N HIS A 162 -17.23 -14.30 -1.44
CA HIS A 162 -18.50 -14.91 -1.04
C HIS A 162 -18.75 -14.86 0.49
N GLY A 163 -18.10 -13.95 1.22
CA GLY A 163 -18.30 -13.81 2.66
C GLY A 163 -19.77 -13.54 3.00
N THR A 164 -20.28 -14.21 4.00
CA THR A 164 -21.63 -14.01 4.57
C THR A 164 -21.84 -12.59 5.11
N GLU A 165 -20.79 -11.79 5.14
CA GLU A 165 -20.71 -10.44 5.69
C GLU A 165 -21.34 -9.38 4.78
N PHE A 166 -21.39 -9.66 3.48
CA PHE A 166 -22.12 -8.82 2.54
C PHE A 166 -23.59 -9.25 2.57
N GLN A 167 -24.49 -8.41 3.06
CA GLN A 167 -25.92 -8.60 2.83
C GLN A 167 -26.18 -8.48 1.32
N PRO A 168 -26.34 -9.59 0.58
CA PRO A 168 -26.24 -9.60 -0.88
C PRO A 168 -27.20 -8.61 -1.52
N ARG A 169 -28.46 -8.62 -1.09
CA ARG A 169 -29.53 -7.82 -1.70
C ARG A 169 -29.25 -6.32 -1.72
N ALA A 170 -28.86 -5.75 -0.58
CA ALA A 170 -28.65 -4.29 -0.52
C ALA A 170 -27.44 -3.81 -1.35
N LEU A 171 -26.40 -4.64 -1.45
CA LEU A 171 -25.26 -4.36 -2.31
C LEU A 171 -25.61 -4.58 -3.79
N GLU A 172 -26.35 -5.62 -4.11
CA GLU A 172 -26.88 -5.90 -5.46
C GLU A 172 -27.78 -4.77 -5.94
N ASP A 173 -28.71 -4.29 -5.10
CA ASP A 173 -29.59 -3.14 -5.39
C ASP A 173 -28.79 -1.85 -5.64
N TRP A 174 -27.74 -1.61 -4.85
CA TRP A 174 -26.84 -0.49 -5.07
C TRP A 174 -26.09 -0.64 -6.40
N ALA A 175 -25.53 -1.79 -6.68
CA ALA A 175 -24.77 -2.07 -7.89
C ALA A 175 -25.65 -1.92 -9.14
N TYR A 176 -26.88 -2.45 -9.10
CA TYR A 176 -27.86 -2.29 -10.17
C TYR A 176 -28.17 -0.83 -10.45
N ARG A 177 -28.47 -0.03 -9.41
CA ARG A 177 -28.77 1.41 -9.56
C ARG A 177 -27.58 2.21 -10.10
N ARG A 178 -26.36 1.78 -9.84
CA ARG A 178 -25.12 2.43 -10.27
C ARG A 178 -24.55 1.89 -11.59
N GLY A 179 -25.17 0.85 -12.16
CA GLY A 179 -24.66 0.17 -13.35
C GLY A 179 -23.31 -0.52 -13.12
N VAL A 180 -23.06 -1.00 -11.90
CA VAL A 180 -21.82 -1.66 -11.51
C VAL A 180 -22.03 -3.16 -11.49
N GLN A 181 -21.13 -3.92 -12.13
CA GLN A 181 -21.16 -5.38 -12.10
C GLN A 181 -20.46 -5.88 -10.82
N LEU A 182 -21.10 -6.81 -10.09
CA LEU A 182 -20.44 -7.52 -8.98
C LEU A 182 -19.84 -8.83 -9.50
N ASP A 183 -18.53 -8.94 -9.39
CA ASP A 183 -17.76 -10.13 -9.78
C ASP A 183 -17.43 -10.93 -8.51
N PHE A 184 -18.21 -11.95 -8.20
CA PHE A 184 -17.95 -12.83 -7.07
C PHE A 184 -16.79 -13.77 -7.39
N ILE A 185 -15.78 -13.83 -6.52
CA ILE A 185 -14.65 -14.74 -6.69
C ILE A 185 -15.12 -16.19 -6.56
N ARG A 186 -14.52 -17.07 -7.37
CA ARG A 186 -14.86 -18.49 -7.33
C ARG A 186 -14.37 -19.14 -6.03
N PRO A 187 -15.14 -20.03 -5.40
CA PRO A 187 -14.70 -20.78 -4.23
C PRO A 187 -13.34 -21.45 -4.46
N GLY A 188 -12.41 -21.30 -3.52
CA GLY A 188 -11.07 -21.88 -3.60
C GLY A 188 -10.09 -21.17 -4.53
N LYS A 189 -10.42 -19.98 -5.07
CA LYS A 189 -9.53 -19.16 -5.90
C LYS A 189 -9.19 -17.79 -5.30
N PRO A 190 -8.51 -17.74 -4.15
CA PRO A 190 -8.17 -16.47 -3.49
C PRO A 190 -7.32 -15.55 -4.38
N VAL A 191 -6.61 -16.08 -5.37
CA VAL A 191 -5.80 -15.30 -6.30
C VAL A 191 -6.63 -14.26 -7.09
N GLU A 192 -7.92 -14.50 -7.28
CA GLU A 192 -8.82 -13.57 -7.96
C GLU A 192 -9.00 -12.26 -7.15
N ASN A 193 -8.72 -12.28 -5.84
CA ASN A 193 -8.77 -11.11 -4.96
C ASN A 193 -7.38 -10.64 -4.45
N ALA A 194 -6.31 -11.03 -5.12
CA ALA A 194 -4.94 -10.76 -4.68
C ALA A 194 -4.62 -9.25 -4.47
N PHE A 195 -5.33 -8.36 -5.17
CA PHE A 195 -5.14 -6.92 -5.04
C PHE A 195 -5.60 -6.39 -3.68
N ILE A 196 -6.78 -6.83 -3.23
CA ILE A 196 -7.29 -6.43 -1.93
C ILE A 196 -6.56 -7.14 -0.79
N GLU A 197 -6.15 -8.41 -0.98
CA GLU A 197 -5.33 -9.12 0.00
C GLU A 197 -3.98 -8.42 0.23
N GLU A 198 -3.32 -7.96 -0.85
CA GLU A 198 -2.09 -7.17 -0.73
C GLU A 198 -2.35 -5.85 -0.01
N PHE A 199 -3.44 -5.15 -0.35
CA PHE A 199 -3.84 -3.90 0.30
C PHE A 199 -4.12 -4.11 1.79
N ASN A 200 -4.92 -5.11 2.14
CA ASN A 200 -5.26 -5.46 3.52
C ASN A 200 -4.01 -5.84 4.33
N GLY A 201 -3.08 -6.57 3.72
CA GLY A 201 -1.78 -6.86 4.31
C GLY A 201 -0.99 -5.58 4.64
N ARG A 202 -1.05 -4.55 3.78
CA ARG A 202 -0.41 -3.24 4.05
C ARG A 202 -1.13 -2.48 5.15
N LEU A 203 -2.47 -2.44 5.12
CA LEU A 203 -3.27 -1.82 6.17
C LEU A 203 -2.94 -2.43 7.54
N ARG A 204 -2.89 -3.76 7.63
CA ARG A 204 -2.50 -4.44 8.88
C ARG A 204 -1.09 -4.08 9.32
N ASP A 205 -0.12 -4.19 8.42
CA ASP A 205 1.30 -4.00 8.74
C ASP A 205 1.64 -2.54 9.07
N GLU A 206 1.03 -1.57 8.41
CA GLU A 206 1.44 -0.17 8.44
C GLU A 206 0.49 0.70 9.30
N CYS A 207 -0.70 0.19 9.66
CA CYS A 207 -1.70 0.92 10.45
C CYS A 207 -2.21 0.10 11.64
N LEU A 208 -2.93 -1.01 11.39
CA LEU A 208 -3.63 -1.72 12.47
C LEU A 208 -2.68 -2.28 13.53
N ASN A 209 -1.57 -2.92 13.12
CA ASN A 209 -0.58 -3.47 14.05
C ASN A 209 0.35 -2.41 14.68
N VAL A 210 0.23 -1.15 14.30
CA VAL A 210 1.08 -0.04 14.78
C VAL A 210 0.34 0.83 15.79
N HIS A 211 -0.99 0.84 15.73
CA HIS A 211 -1.84 1.67 16.57
C HIS A 211 -2.69 0.82 17.54
N GLN A 212 -2.98 1.40 18.69
CA GLN A 212 -4.09 0.99 19.55
C GLN A 212 -5.25 1.96 19.32
N PHE A 213 -6.48 1.44 19.30
CA PHE A 213 -7.69 2.21 19.00
C PHE A 213 -8.55 2.33 20.25
N ALA A 214 -8.67 3.55 20.79
CA ALA A 214 -9.43 3.81 22.01
C ALA A 214 -10.96 3.78 21.78
N SER A 215 -11.39 4.13 20.57
CA SER A 215 -12.81 4.18 20.17
C SER A 215 -12.96 4.01 18.66
N ILE A 216 -14.19 3.82 18.18
CA ILE A 216 -14.50 3.83 16.74
C ILE A 216 -14.08 5.15 16.09
N ALA A 217 -14.35 6.29 16.73
CA ALA A 217 -13.96 7.59 16.20
C ALA A 217 -12.43 7.73 16.09
N ASP A 218 -11.67 7.24 17.08
CA ASP A 218 -10.21 7.22 17.04
C ASP A 218 -9.69 6.30 15.90
N ALA A 219 -10.33 5.13 15.73
CA ALA A 219 -10.00 4.23 14.61
C ALA A 219 -10.29 4.87 13.25
N GLN A 220 -11.42 5.56 13.10
CA GLN A 220 -11.77 6.30 11.88
C GLN A 220 -10.71 7.34 11.53
N VAL A 221 -10.30 8.16 12.49
CA VAL A 221 -9.27 9.20 12.27
C VAL A 221 -7.93 8.61 11.86
N LYS A 222 -7.45 7.60 12.58
CA LYS A 222 -6.13 6.98 12.33
C LYS A 222 -6.10 6.23 10.99
N ILE A 223 -7.14 5.47 10.70
CA ILE A 223 -7.23 4.68 9.47
C ILE A 223 -7.41 5.59 8.24
N GLU A 224 -8.20 6.66 8.36
CA GLU A 224 -8.34 7.65 7.28
C GLU A 224 -7.03 8.41 7.03
N ALA A 225 -6.32 8.81 8.08
CA ALA A 225 -4.99 9.43 7.95
C ALA A 225 -4.01 8.50 7.22
N TRP A 226 -4.04 7.19 7.53
CA TRP A 226 -3.26 6.20 6.80
C TRP A 226 -3.68 6.06 5.34
N ARG A 227 -5.00 6.07 5.02
CA ARG A 227 -5.50 6.01 3.64
C ARG A 227 -5.02 7.21 2.81
N ILE A 228 -5.06 8.40 3.40
CA ILE A 228 -4.55 9.62 2.76
C ILE A 228 -3.04 9.48 2.48
N ASP A 229 -2.26 9.02 3.46
CA ASP A 229 -0.84 8.78 3.30
C ASP A 229 -0.54 7.71 2.25
N TYR A 230 -1.29 6.62 2.25
CA TYR A 230 -1.20 5.53 1.28
C TYR A 230 -1.42 6.04 -0.16
N ASN A 231 -2.43 6.86 -0.38
CA ASN A 231 -2.76 7.39 -1.71
C ASN A 231 -1.82 8.51 -2.18
N GLN A 232 -1.35 9.37 -1.25
CA GLN A 232 -0.68 10.63 -1.61
C GLN A 232 0.82 10.62 -1.40
N ARG A 233 1.35 9.80 -0.47
CA ARG A 233 2.76 9.88 -0.04
C ARG A 233 3.51 8.56 -0.14
N ARG A 234 2.81 7.44 0.00
CA ARG A 234 3.43 6.12 0.02
C ARG A 234 3.94 5.71 -1.37
N PRO A 235 5.27 5.46 -1.55
CA PRO A 235 5.78 4.97 -2.82
C PRO A 235 5.41 3.51 -3.07
N HIS A 236 4.93 3.20 -4.28
CA HIS A 236 4.56 1.85 -4.71
C HIS A 236 5.54 1.31 -5.75
N SER A 237 6.19 0.18 -5.45
CA SER A 237 7.15 -0.43 -6.39
C SER A 237 6.51 -0.88 -7.70
N SER A 238 5.27 -1.38 -7.64
CA SER A 238 4.48 -1.77 -8.81
C SER A 238 4.08 -0.60 -9.71
N LEU A 239 4.12 0.63 -9.20
CA LEU A 239 3.83 1.86 -9.92
C LEU A 239 5.09 2.68 -10.24
N GLY A 240 6.27 2.05 -10.30
CA GLY A 240 7.53 2.75 -10.54
C GLY A 240 7.94 3.71 -9.42
N HIS A 241 7.56 3.41 -8.18
CA HIS A 241 7.75 4.25 -6.99
C HIS A 241 6.89 5.53 -6.95
N LEU A 242 5.94 5.68 -7.84
CA LEU A 242 4.91 6.70 -7.73
C LEU A 242 3.93 6.35 -6.59
N THR A 243 3.25 7.36 -6.09
CA THR A 243 2.05 7.15 -5.27
C THR A 243 0.87 6.79 -6.16
N PRO A 244 -0.19 6.16 -5.63
CA PRO A 244 -1.42 5.90 -6.38
C PRO A 244 -1.99 7.15 -7.07
N ASN A 245 -2.00 8.30 -6.37
CA ASN A 245 -2.50 9.56 -6.92
C ASN A 245 -1.59 10.14 -8.01
N GLU A 246 -0.27 10.03 -7.86
CA GLU A 246 0.68 10.46 -8.91
C GLU A 246 0.52 9.62 -10.17
N PHE A 247 0.44 8.29 -10.01
CA PHE A 247 0.26 7.36 -11.11
C PHE A 247 -1.04 7.65 -11.87
N ALA A 248 -2.16 7.79 -11.17
CA ALA A 248 -3.45 8.06 -11.79
C ALA A 248 -3.43 9.37 -12.59
N ARG A 249 -2.87 10.44 -12.02
CA ARG A 249 -2.76 11.75 -12.69
C ARG A 249 -1.89 11.70 -13.95
N GLN A 250 -0.70 11.08 -13.86
CA GLN A 250 0.22 10.99 -15.00
C GLN A 250 -0.40 10.21 -16.16
N ARG A 251 -1.08 9.09 -15.87
CA ARG A 251 -1.69 8.27 -16.90
C ARG A 251 -2.94 8.89 -17.53
N GLN A 252 -3.71 9.65 -16.76
CA GLN A 252 -4.82 10.44 -17.31
C GLN A 252 -4.32 11.52 -18.27
N ALA A 253 -3.27 12.25 -17.91
CA ALA A 253 -2.67 13.27 -18.78
C ALA A 253 -2.14 12.66 -20.07
N THR A 254 -1.51 11.49 -20.04
CA THR A 254 -1.01 10.79 -21.25
C THR A 254 -2.16 10.40 -22.18
N ARG A 255 -3.27 9.87 -21.65
CA ARG A 255 -4.45 9.50 -22.47
C ARG A 255 -5.06 10.69 -23.18
N VAL A 256 -5.23 11.81 -22.50
CA VAL A 256 -5.78 13.03 -23.12
C VAL A 256 -4.91 13.50 -24.30
N VAL A 257 -3.59 13.41 -24.18
CA VAL A 257 -2.66 13.78 -25.27
C VAL A 257 -2.77 12.81 -26.45
N GLU A 258 -2.87 11.51 -26.18
CA GLU A 258 -3.05 10.48 -27.23
C GLU A 258 -4.38 10.64 -27.95
N ASP A 259 -5.49 10.86 -27.25
CA ASP A 259 -6.83 11.07 -27.84
C ASP A 259 -6.87 12.33 -28.73
N VAL A 260 -6.19 13.41 -28.34
CA VAL A 260 -6.06 14.63 -29.16
C VAL A 260 -5.17 14.42 -30.39
N ALA A 261 -4.15 13.58 -30.29
CA ALA A 261 -3.26 13.27 -31.41
C ALA A 261 -3.93 12.38 -32.48
N PHE A 262 -4.85 11.50 -32.08
CA PHE A 262 -5.61 10.63 -32.99
C PHE A 262 -6.84 11.32 -33.62
N SER A 263 -7.26 12.46 -33.11
CA SER A 263 -8.41 13.23 -33.61
C SER A 263 -8.02 14.30 -34.64
N ARG A 264 -6.77 14.33 -35.07
CA ARG A 264 -6.26 15.18 -36.15
C ARG A 264 -5.88 14.33 -37.36
#